data_8957818fb2fd9bc08e83e3a490629f0c
#
_entry.id   8957818fb2fd9bc08e83e3a490629f0c
#
_cell.length_a   1.000
_cell.length_b   1.000
_cell.length_c   1.000
_cell.angle_alpha   90.00
_cell.angle_beta   90.00
_cell.angle_gamma   90.00
#
_symmetry.space_group_name_H-M   'P 1'
#
loop_
_entity.id
_entity.type
_entity.pdbx_description
1 polymer ?
#
loop_
_entity_poly.entity_id
_entity_poly.type
_entity_poly.pdbx_seq_one_letter_code
_entity_poly.pdbx_strand_id
1 'polypeptide(L)'
;KIAMLAKQAPGTAIGALGLITDPNEGERFVRDGLADLVMLGRPLVTDPAWGIKAEQGREAQIRYCVSCNTCWGAIVGGSTISCDNNPRVGADDEADWQPTRAAESRRIVVVGAGPAGLEAAWVAAARGHEVSVFAASSDVGGKTRLHSLLPGAENLSSVYDYQRLRADEFGVKFHFDHRANAEDVLALRPDAVILACGSTPAWPHWLPEDYRDAEFFPDVRAVAARFSIRRSREAGTAVIYDQDHTAF
;
A
#
# COMPACT_ATOMS: atom_id res chain seq x y z
N LYS A 1 10.51 22.44 -20.21
CA LYS A 1 9.55 22.50 -21.33
C LYS A 1 8.32 23.32 -20.97
N ILE A 2 7.65 23.07 -19.82
CA ILE A 2 6.42 23.78 -19.40
C ILE A 2 6.65 25.29 -19.33
N ALA A 3 7.69 25.75 -18.63
CA ALA A 3 8.02 27.17 -18.52
C ALA A 3 8.34 27.85 -19.89
N MET A 4 8.78 27.07 -20.89
CA MET A 4 8.98 27.58 -22.26
C MET A 4 7.63 27.78 -22.97
N LEU A 5 6.68 26.87 -22.77
CA LEU A 5 5.33 26.97 -23.35
C LEU A 5 4.55 28.16 -22.75
N ALA A 6 4.66 28.36 -21.43
CA ALA A 6 4.05 29.50 -20.75
C ALA A 6 4.51 30.86 -21.34
N LYS A 7 5.80 30.99 -21.72
CA LYS A 7 6.34 32.17 -22.37
C LYS A 7 5.81 32.40 -23.79
N GLN A 8 5.39 31.33 -24.49
CA GLN A 8 4.88 31.38 -25.86
C GLN A 8 3.37 31.64 -25.92
N ALA A 9 2.65 31.46 -24.81
CA ALA A 9 1.21 31.66 -24.72
C ALA A 9 0.84 32.57 -23.52
N PRO A 10 1.20 33.87 -23.59
CA PRO A 10 0.92 34.79 -22.52
C PRO A 10 -0.59 34.94 -22.29
N GLY A 11 -1.00 34.85 -21.02
CA GLY A 11 -2.41 34.89 -20.62
C GLY A 11 -3.15 33.52 -20.67
N THR A 12 -2.44 32.45 -21.04
CA THR A 12 -2.99 31.09 -20.97
C THR A 12 -2.48 30.40 -19.72
N ALA A 13 -3.40 29.87 -18.88
CA ALA A 13 -3.03 29.10 -17.70
C ALA A 13 -2.40 27.75 -18.11
N ILE A 14 -1.27 27.45 -17.51
CA ILE A 14 -0.50 26.22 -17.77
C ILE A 14 -0.68 25.25 -16.62
N GLY A 15 -1.21 24.04 -16.91
CA GLY A 15 -1.34 22.97 -15.95
C GLY A 15 -0.16 21.99 -15.99
N ALA A 16 0.43 21.68 -14.84
CA ALA A 16 1.40 20.59 -14.71
C ALA A 16 0.67 19.26 -14.55
N LEU A 17 0.99 18.30 -15.41
CA LEU A 17 0.44 16.94 -15.40
C LEU A 17 1.57 15.91 -15.42
N GLY A 18 1.43 14.85 -14.64
CA GLY A 18 2.31 13.70 -14.66
C GLY A 18 2.75 13.25 -13.29
N LEU A 19 2.04 12.27 -12.74
CA LEU A 19 2.38 11.54 -11.51
C LEU A 19 2.74 12.43 -10.29
N ILE A 20 2.13 13.61 -10.20
CA ILE A 20 2.24 14.47 -9.02
C ILE A 20 1.39 13.83 -7.93
N THR A 21 2.02 13.17 -6.97
CA THR A 21 1.34 12.46 -5.88
C THR A 21 1.47 13.21 -4.56
N ASP A 22 2.59 13.88 -4.34
CA ASP A 22 2.89 14.64 -3.13
C ASP A 22 2.44 16.10 -3.29
N PRO A 23 1.60 16.64 -2.35
CA PRO A 23 1.22 18.05 -2.34
C PRO A 23 2.40 19.02 -2.37
N ASN A 24 3.47 18.70 -1.68
CA ASN A 24 4.68 19.55 -1.64
C ASN A 24 5.37 19.64 -3.01
N GLU A 25 5.27 18.59 -3.83
CA GLU A 25 5.74 18.64 -5.22
C GLU A 25 4.85 19.58 -6.05
N GLY A 26 3.53 19.45 -5.93
CA GLY A 26 2.56 20.32 -6.59
C GLY A 26 2.76 21.78 -6.22
N GLU A 27 2.91 22.07 -4.94
CA GLU A 27 3.19 23.41 -4.40
C GLU A 27 4.47 24.01 -5.02
N ARG A 28 5.54 23.23 -5.15
CA ARG A 28 6.79 23.72 -5.79
C ARG A 28 6.57 24.10 -7.24
N PHE A 29 5.80 23.34 -8.01
CA PHE A 29 5.52 23.70 -9.42
C PHE A 29 4.85 25.05 -9.56
N VAL A 30 3.90 25.35 -8.68
CA VAL A 30 3.16 26.63 -8.71
C VAL A 30 4.04 27.76 -8.16
N ARG A 31 4.65 27.58 -6.98
CA ARG A 31 5.49 28.59 -6.33
C ARG A 31 6.68 29.02 -7.18
N ASP A 32 7.33 28.07 -7.85
CA ASP A 32 8.51 28.33 -8.68
C ASP A 32 8.13 28.88 -10.09
N GLY A 33 6.83 29.11 -10.35
CA GLY A 33 6.33 29.65 -11.62
C GLY A 33 6.51 28.70 -12.79
N LEU A 34 6.59 27.39 -12.55
CA LEU A 34 6.72 26.37 -13.58
C LEU A 34 5.35 25.99 -14.17
N ALA A 35 4.28 26.18 -13.41
CA ALA A 35 2.89 25.99 -13.84
C ALA A 35 1.99 26.92 -13.00
N ASP A 36 0.79 27.20 -13.52
CA ASP A 36 -0.23 27.98 -12.81
C ASP A 36 -1.12 27.09 -11.94
N LEU A 37 -1.22 25.81 -12.29
CA LEU A 37 -2.02 24.81 -11.56
C LEU A 37 -1.43 23.41 -11.76
N VAL A 38 -1.83 22.47 -10.89
CA VAL A 38 -1.52 21.04 -11.01
C VAL A 38 -2.77 20.28 -11.40
N MET A 39 -2.62 19.27 -12.26
CA MET A 39 -3.70 18.43 -12.74
C MET A 39 -3.52 17.02 -12.21
N LEU A 40 -4.50 16.56 -11.41
CA LEU A 40 -4.47 15.28 -10.72
C LEU A 40 -5.50 14.31 -11.35
N GLY A 41 -5.07 13.14 -11.74
CA GLY A 41 -5.94 12.04 -12.15
C GLY A 41 -5.92 10.92 -11.12
N ARG A 42 -5.01 9.96 -11.28
CA ARG A 42 -4.88 8.79 -10.38
C ARG A 42 -4.72 9.13 -8.89
N PRO A 43 -4.04 10.22 -8.48
CA PRO A 43 -4.03 10.62 -7.08
C PRO A 43 -5.43 10.83 -6.49
N LEU A 44 -6.38 11.41 -7.24
CA LEU A 44 -7.76 11.60 -6.80
C LEU A 44 -8.60 10.30 -6.82
N VAL A 45 -8.22 9.31 -7.64
CA VAL A 45 -8.80 7.95 -7.54
C VAL A 45 -8.33 7.26 -6.26
N THR A 46 -7.09 7.51 -5.87
CA THR A 46 -6.50 6.90 -4.66
C THR A 46 -6.95 7.61 -3.39
N ASP A 47 -7.05 8.93 -3.42
CA ASP A 47 -7.55 9.75 -2.30
C ASP A 47 -8.33 10.95 -2.82
N PRO A 48 -9.67 10.87 -2.88
CA PRO A 48 -10.51 11.98 -3.35
C PRO A 48 -10.38 13.25 -2.50
N ALA A 49 -10.00 13.12 -1.24
CA ALA A 49 -9.78 14.24 -0.33
C ALA A 49 -8.34 14.81 -0.37
N TRP A 50 -7.53 14.43 -1.35
CA TRP A 50 -6.13 14.85 -1.46
C TRP A 50 -5.94 16.37 -1.28
N GLY A 51 -6.72 17.17 -2.02
CA GLY A 51 -6.64 18.63 -1.96
C GLY A 51 -7.04 19.20 -0.60
N ILE A 52 -8.13 18.69 -0.01
CA ILE A 52 -8.60 19.09 1.32
C ILE A 52 -7.57 18.75 2.40
N LYS A 53 -6.98 17.55 2.33
CA LYS A 53 -5.94 17.12 3.28
C LYS A 53 -4.68 17.97 3.15
N ALA A 54 -4.26 18.32 1.91
CA ALA A 54 -3.14 19.21 1.66
C ALA A 54 -3.40 20.61 2.24
N GLU A 55 -4.57 21.20 1.99
CA GLU A 55 -4.96 22.51 2.52
C GLU A 55 -4.95 22.55 4.06
N GLN A 56 -5.29 21.43 4.69
CA GLN A 56 -5.38 21.32 6.15
C GLN A 56 -4.07 20.88 6.83
N GLY A 57 -2.98 20.70 6.09
CA GLY A 57 -1.71 20.21 6.64
C GLY A 57 -1.78 18.74 7.11
N ARG A 58 -2.61 17.93 6.46
CA ARG A 58 -2.81 16.50 6.75
C ARG A 58 -2.19 15.61 5.68
N GLU A 59 -1.06 16.01 5.10
CA GLU A 59 -0.39 15.29 4.00
C GLU A 59 -0.06 13.84 4.38
N ALA A 60 0.32 13.61 5.65
CA ALA A 60 0.60 12.28 6.16
C ALA A 60 -0.62 11.34 6.12
N GLN A 61 -1.84 11.88 6.05
CA GLN A 61 -3.08 11.10 5.94
C GLN A 61 -3.53 10.90 4.49
N ILE A 62 -2.76 11.32 3.51
CA ILE A 62 -3.05 11.05 2.09
C ILE A 62 -2.64 9.62 1.74
N ARG A 63 -3.53 8.89 1.08
CA ARG A 63 -3.19 7.64 0.39
C ARG A 63 -2.54 8.01 -0.95
N TYR A 64 -1.23 7.87 -1.06
CA TYR A 64 -0.52 8.21 -2.29
C TYR A 64 -0.72 7.14 -3.37
N CYS A 65 -0.85 7.57 -4.63
CA CYS A 65 -0.96 6.66 -5.75
C CYS A 65 0.34 5.86 -5.93
N VAL A 66 0.24 4.53 -5.91
CA VAL A 66 1.37 3.61 -6.05
C VAL A 66 1.69 3.25 -7.50
N SER A 67 1.01 3.86 -8.46
CA SER A 67 1.25 3.69 -9.90
C SER A 67 1.10 2.26 -10.44
N CYS A 68 0.33 1.42 -9.76
CA CYS A 68 0.06 0.03 -10.17
C CYS A 68 -0.73 -0.10 -11.48
N ASN A 69 -1.38 0.98 -11.93
CA ASN A 69 -2.23 1.02 -13.12
C ASN A 69 -3.47 0.11 -13.10
N THR A 70 -3.85 -0.48 -11.98
CA THR A 70 -5.08 -1.29 -11.83
C THR A 70 -6.32 -0.51 -12.29
N CYS A 71 -6.45 0.76 -11.88
CA CYS A 71 -7.55 1.62 -12.32
C CYS A 71 -7.53 1.87 -13.83
N TRP A 72 -6.36 2.02 -14.45
CA TRP A 72 -6.22 2.19 -15.88
C TRP A 72 -6.60 0.92 -16.64
N GLY A 73 -6.14 -0.24 -16.15
CA GLY A 73 -6.53 -1.55 -16.72
C GLY A 73 -8.04 -1.78 -16.66
N ALA A 74 -8.70 -1.39 -15.58
CA ALA A 74 -10.15 -1.46 -15.45
C ALA A 74 -10.86 -0.59 -16.49
N ILE A 75 -10.41 0.67 -16.70
CA ILE A 75 -10.96 1.59 -17.70
C ILE A 75 -10.82 1.02 -19.13
N VAL A 76 -9.62 0.57 -19.48
CA VAL A 76 -9.34 0.00 -20.82
C VAL A 76 -10.12 -1.29 -21.05
N GLY A 77 -10.26 -2.12 -20.01
CA GLY A 77 -11.04 -3.36 -20.03
C GLY A 77 -12.56 -3.16 -19.98
N GLY A 78 -13.05 -1.93 -19.81
CA GLY A 78 -14.50 -1.63 -19.71
C GLY A 78 -15.14 -2.15 -18.43
N SER A 79 -14.35 -2.32 -17.36
CA SER A 79 -14.83 -2.76 -16.04
C SER A 79 -14.93 -1.60 -15.06
N THR A 80 -15.54 -1.85 -13.91
CA THR A 80 -15.63 -0.86 -12.83
C THR A 80 -14.23 -0.50 -12.32
N ILE A 81 -13.98 0.79 -12.13
CA ILE A 81 -12.70 1.26 -11.58
C ILE A 81 -12.46 0.65 -10.21
N SER A 82 -11.24 0.14 -10.03
CA SER A 82 -10.71 -0.32 -8.75
C SER A 82 -9.36 0.33 -8.47
N CYS A 83 -8.95 0.35 -7.21
CA CYS A 83 -7.66 0.90 -6.79
C CYS A 83 -7.05 0.02 -5.69
N ASP A 84 -5.79 -0.37 -5.85
CA ASP A 84 -5.09 -1.24 -4.89
C ASP A 84 -4.82 -0.55 -3.55
N ASN A 85 -4.81 0.79 -3.52
CA ASN A 85 -4.59 1.58 -2.31
C ASN A 85 -5.83 2.30 -1.77
N ASN A 86 -6.96 2.29 -2.50
CA ASN A 86 -8.23 2.85 -2.03
C ASN A 86 -9.32 1.76 -2.05
N PRO A 87 -9.61 1.11 -0.92
CA PRO A 87 -10.63 0.05 -0.87
C PRO A 87 -12.07 0.60 -0.97
N ARG A 88 -12.25 1.92 -1.01
CA ARG A 88 -13.55 2.59 -1.06
C ARG A 88 -13.83 3.28 -2.38
N VAL A 89 -12.99 3.10 -3.38
CA VAL A 89 -13.17 3.74 -4.71
C VAL A 89 -14.57 3.48 -5.26
N GLY A 90 -15.27 4.56 -5.62
CA GLY A 90 -16.64 4.52 -6.14
C GLY A 90 -17.74 4.40 -5.07
N ALA A 91 -17.42 4.43 -3.79
CA ALA A 91 -18.42 4.54 -2.73
C ALA A 91 -18.86 6.01 -2.56
N ASP A 92 -20.15 6.24 -2.26
CA ASP A 92 -20.71 7.59 -2.14
C ASP A 92 -20.03 8.44 -1.05
N ASP A 93 -19.43 7.78 -0.04
CA ASP A 93 -18.75 8.40 1.10
C ASP A 93 -17.22 8.24 1.06
N GLU A 94 -16.63 7.98 -0.11
CA GLU A 94 -15.19 7.66 -0.20
C GLU A 94 -14.26 8.83 0.18
N ALA A 95 -14.74 10.08 0.00
CA ALA A 95 -13.93 11.27 0.27
C ALA A 95 -13.73 11.48 1.78
N ASP A 96 -12.48 11.39 2.25
CA ASP A 96 -12.08 11.49 3.67
C ASP A 96 -12.88 10.59 4.62
N TRP A 97 -13.21 9.39 4.14
CA TRP A 97 -14.04 8.44 4.87
C TRP A 97 -13.49 8.12 6.26
N GLN A 98 -14.39 8.17 7.24
CA GLN A 98 -14.12 7.78 8.62
C GLN A 98 -15.07 6.63 9.02
N PRO A 99 -14.55 5.55 9.62
CA PRO A 99 -15.39 4.45 10.07
C PRO A 99 -16.40 4.89 11.14
N THR A 100 -17.66 4.51 10.96
CA THR A 100 -18.70 4.77 11.96
C THR A 100 -18.43 3.96 13.24
N ARG A 101 -18.54 4.60 14.39
CA ARG A 101 -18.35 3.96 15.69
C ARG A 101 -19.34 2.81 15.90
N ALA A 102 -18.87 1.69 16.43
CA ALA A 102 -19.70 0.56 16.82
C ALA A 102 -20.48 0.90 18.10
N ALA A 103 -21.65 0.29 18.26
CA ALA A 103 -22.46 0.46 19.46
C ALA A 103 -21.78 -0.10 20.71
N GLU A 104 -21.01 -1.19 20.54
CA GLU A 104 -20.30 -1.86 21.63
C GLU A 104 -18.83 -2.05 21.25
N SER A 105 -17.93 -1.81 22.22
CA SER A 105 -16.51 -2.11 22.06
C SER A 105 -16.28 -3.62 22.22
N ARG A 106 -15.37 -4.15 21.41
CA ARG A 106 -14.94 -5.55 21.46
C ARG A 106 -13.42 -5.63 21.46
N ARG A 107 -12.90 -6.72 21.99
CA ARG A 107 -11.48 -7.07 21.86
C ARG A 107 -11.27 -7.87 20.59
N ILE A 108 -10.50 -7.33 19.65
CA ILE A 108 -10.23 -7.94 18.36
C ILE A 108 -8.74 -8.26 18.27
N VAL A 109 -8.44 -9.49 17.92
CA VAL A 109 -7.07 -9.90 17.63
C VAL A 109 -6.92 -10.13 16.13
N VAL A 110 -5.92 -9.49 15.55
CA VAL A 110 -5.56 -9.65 14.13
C VAL A 110 -4.24 -10.43 14.05
N VAL A 111 -4.21 -11.50 13.29
CA VAL A 111 -2.99 -12.29 13.07
C VAL A 111 -2.46 -12.00 11.67
N GLY A 112 -1.37 -11.24 11.63
CA GLY A 112 -0.70 -10.77 10.42
C GLY A 112 -0.79 -9.27 10.21
N ALA A 113 0.36 -8.61 10.06
CA ALA A 113 0.51 -7.17 9.85
C ALA A 113 0.82 -6.80 8.38
N GLY A 114 0.30 -7.59 7.42
CA GLY A 114 0.26 -7.22 6.01
C GLY A 114 -0.88 -6.23 5.72
N PRO A 115 -1.03 -5.75 4.47
CA PRO A 115 -2.03 -4.74 4.13
C PRO A 115 -3.47 -5.10 4.55
N ALA A 116 -3.87 -6.37 4.41
CA ALA A 116 -5.20 -6.81 4.82
C ALA A 116 -5.40 -6.74 6.35
N GLY A 117 -4.41 -7.17 7.12
CA GLY A 117 -4.47 -7.11 8.58
C GLY A 117 -4.39 -5.68 9.11
N LEU A 118 -3.56 -4.85 8.53
CA LEU A 118 -3.45 -3.44 8.90
C LEU A 118 -4.74 -2.67 8.60
N GLU A 119 -5.34 -2.88 7.42
CA GLU A 119 -6.62 -2.23 7.08
C GLU A 119 -7.71 -2.67 8.05
N ALA A 120 -7.82 -3.97 8.35
CA ALA A 120 -8.78 -4.48 9.32
C ALA A 120 -8.53 -3.91 10.73
N ALA A 121 -7.27 -3.81 11.15
CA ALA A 121 -6.89 -3.35 12.47
C ALA A 121 -7.25 -1.88 12.71
N TRP A 122 -6.82 -0.98 11.80
CA TRP A 122 -7.10 0.45 11.97
C TRP A 122 -8.59 0.75 11.85
N VAL A 123 -9.31 0.10 10.92
CA VAL A 123 -10.76 0.28 10.77
C VAL A 123 -11.49 -0.18 12.03
N ALA A 124 -11.14 -1.36 12.57
CA ALA A 124 -11.75 -1.85 13.80
C ALA A 124 -11.46 -0.92 14.99
N ALA A 125 -10.23 -0.43 15.13
CA ALA A 125 -9.85 0.50 16.18
C ALA A 125 -10.57 1.85 16.05
N ALA A 126 -10.68 2.40 14.83
CA ALA A 126 -11.45 3.62 14.56
C ALA A 126 -12.94 3.46 14.89
N ARG A 127 -13.49 2.25 14.76
CA ARG A 127 -14.84 1.92 15.18
C ARG A 127 -15.00 1.80 16.71
N GLY A 128 -13.92 1.93 17.47
CA GLY A 128 -13.94 1.93 18.94
C GLY A 128 -13.68 0.57 19.58
N HIS A 129 -13.15 -0.40 18.84
CA HIS A 129 -12.73 -1.69 19.38
C HIS A 129 -11.32 -1.63 19.97
N GLU A 130 -11.02 -2.51 20.94
CA GLU A 130 -9.64 -2.74 21.39
C GLU A 130 -8.97 -3.73 20.43
N VAL A 131 -7.90 -3.29 19.75
CA VAL A 131 -7.26 -4.10 18.71
C VAL A 131 -5.82 -4.43 19.06
N SER A 132 -5.47 -5.71 18.96
CA SER A 132 -4.10 -6.21 19.06
C SER A 132 -3.73 -6.95 17.77
N VAL A 133 -2.53 -6.68 17.24
CA VAL A 133 -2.02 -7.28 16.01
C VAL A 133 -0.76 -8.07 16.31
N PHE A 134 -0.74 -9.34 15.93
CA PHE A 134 0.48 -10.15 15.93
C PHE A 134 1.16 -10.08 14.57
N ALA A 135 2.45 -9.77 14.58
CA ALA A 135 3.30 -9.69 13.40
C ALA A 135 4.50 -10.63 13.54
N ALA A 136 4.68 -11.55 12.62
CA ALA A 136 5.83 -12.47 12.63
C ALA A 136 7.16 -11.80 12.29
N SER A 137 7.14 -10.56 11.79
CA SER A 137 8.29 -9.73 11.47
C SER A 137 8.43 -8.56 12.44
N SER A 138 9.60 -7.93 12.43
CA SER A 138 9.91 -6.73 13.23
C SER A 138 9.18 -5.47 12.76
N ASP A 139 8.42 -5.54 11.65
CA ASP A 139 7.78 -4.38 11.04
C ASP A 139 6.51 -4.79 10.28
N VAL A 140 5.70 -3.80 9.92
CA VAL A 140 4.44 -3.96 9.18
C VAL A 140 4.64 -4.04 7.66
N GLY A 141 3.55 -4.29 6.91
CA GLY A 141 3.51 -4.25 5.45
C GLY A 141 3.62 -5.62 4.77
N GLY A 142 4.10 -6.65 5.47
CA GLY A 142 4.15 -8.02 4.95
C GLY A 142 4.88 -8.12 3.61
N LYS A 143 4.26 -8.78 2.62
CA LYS A 143 4.85 -8.94 1.27
C LYS A 143 4.99 -7.62 0.51
N THR A 144 4.05 -6.70 0.68
CA THR A 144 4.10 -5.39 0.02
C THR A 144 5.35 -4.61 0.45
N ARG A 145 5.74 -4.73 1.72
CA ARG A 145 6.99 -4.14 2.21
C ARG A 145 8.22 -4.74 1.52
N LEU A 146 8.25 -6.06 1.29
CA LEU A 146 9.36 -6.69 0.57
C LEU A 146 9.44 -6.19 -0.89
N HIS A 147 8.30 -6.02 -1.54
CA HIS A 147 8.26 -5.47 -2.90
C HIS A 147 8.71 -4.00 -2.95
N SER A 148 8.33 -3.18 -1.96
CA SER A 148 8.74 -1.77 -1.90
C SER A 148 10.25 -1.56 -1.73
N LEU A 149 10.99 -2.61 -1.34
CA LEU A 149 12.46 -2.58 -1.28
C LEU A 149 13.12 -2.77 -2.65
N LEU A 150 12.36 -3.16 -3.67
CA LEU A 150 12.88 -3.31 -5.02
C LEU A 150 12.98 -1.94 -5.72
N PRO A 151 14.05 -1.72 -6.52
CA PRO A 151 14.21 -0.47 -7.25
C PRO A 151 13.02 -0.16 -8.15
N GLY A 152 12.45 1.03 -8.00
CA GLY A 152 11.29 1.50 -8.78
C GLY A 152 9.93 1.10 -8.20
N ALA A 153 9.91 0.39 -7.06
CA ALA A 153 8.68 -0.01 -6.36
C ALA A 153 8.54 0.67 -4.97
N GLU A 154 9.35 1.67 -4.69
CA GLU A 154 9.42 2.34 -3.38
C GLU A 154 8.08 2.96 -2.97
N ASN A 155 7.31 3.44 -3.94
CA ASN A 155 5.98 4.02 -3.73
C ASN A 155 4.94 3.03 -3.18
N LEU A 156 5.18 1.72 -3.26
CA LEU A 156 4.32 0.71 -2.64
C LEU A 156 4.27 0.84 -1.11
N SER A 157 5.24 1.52 -0.50
CA SER A 157 5.23 1.79 0.94
C SER A 157 3.99 2.58 1.37
N SER A 158 3.47 3.46 0.50
CA SER A 158 2.27 4.26 0.78
C SER A 158 1.07 3.44 1.28
N VAL A 159 0.95 2.16 0.86
CA VAL A 159 -0.15 1.30 1.29
C VAL A 159 -0.08 1.06 2.79
N TYR A 160 1.05 0.55 3.28
CA TYR A 160 1.19 0.18 4.69
C TYR A 160 1.61 1.35 5.57
N ASP A 161 2.25 2.40 5.04
CA ASP A 161 2.58 3.62 5.78
C ASP A 161 1.31 4.34 6.23
N TYR A 162 0.35 4.53 5.31
CA TYR A 162 -0.96 5.07 5.64
C TYR A 162 -1.68 4.23 6.70
N GLN A 163 -1.76 2.91 6.47
CA GLN A 163 -2.44 1.99 7.37
C GLN A 163 -1.79 1.96 8.76
N ARG A 164 -0.45 2.02 8.82
CA ARG A 164 0.29 2.08 10.07
C ARG A 164 0.00 3.38 10.82
N LEU A 165 0.07 4.52 10.14
CA LEU A 165 -0.28 5.82 10.71
C LEU A 165 -1.67 5.79 11.34
N ARG A 166 -2.66 5.29 10.60
CA ARG A 166 -4.04 5.19 11.10
C ARG A 166 -4.15 4.24 12.29
N ALA A 167 -3.45 3.11 12.25
CA ALA A 167 -3.43 2.16 13.36
C ALA A 167 -2.84 2.79 14.65
N ASP A 168 -1.76 3.57 14.51
CA ASP A 168 -1.15 4.28 15.64
C ASP A 168 -2.06 5.39 16.19
N GLU A 169 -2.71 6.16 15.31
CA GLU A 169 -3.69 7.20 15.70
C GLU A 169 -4.85 6.63 16.54
N PHE A 170 -5.31 5.42 16.24
CA PHE A 170 -6.40 4.76 16.96
C PHE A 170 -5.94 3.80 18.06
N GLY A 171 -4.64 3.77 18.37
CA GLY A 171 -4.10 3.05 19.52
C GLY A 171 -4.07 1.53 19.36
N VAL A 172 -3.89 1.02 18.13
CA VAL A 172 -3.68 -0.42 17.86
C VAL A 172 -2.40 -0.88 18.54
N LYS A 173 -2.45 -2.01 19.25
CA LYS A 173 -1.31 -2.63 19.92
C LYS A 173 -0.64 -3.64 19.00
N PHE A 174 0.66 -3.50 18.77
CA PHE A 174 1.43 -4.42 17.93
C PHE A 174 2.34 -5.32 18.78
N HIS A 175 2.35 -6.62 18.46
CA HIS A 175 3.26 -7.63 18.98
C HIS A 175 4.15 -8.08 17.82
N PHE A 176 5.29 -7.42 17.68
CA PHE A 176 6.28 -7.70 16.64
C PHE A 176 7.15 -8.91 16.96
N ASP A 177 7.83 -9.46 15.93
CA ASP A 177 8.69 -10.63 16.01
C ASP A 177 8.02 -11.83 16.68
N HIS A 178 6.69 -11.90 16.57
CA HIS A 178 5.87 -12.88 17.21
C HIS A 178 4.97 -13.63 16.20
N ARG A 179 5.37 -14.85 15.86
CA ARG A 179 4.52 -15.78 15.10
C ARG A 179 3.53 -16.42 16.07
N ALA A 180 2.38 -15.80 16.23
CA ALA A 180 1.36 -16.23 17.15
C ALA A 180 0.84 -17.65 16.85
N ASN A 181 0.64 -18.42 17.89
CA ASN A 181 -0.12 -19.67 17.90
C ASN A 181 -1.52 -19.45 18.51
N ALA A 182 -2.33 -20.50 18.62
CA ALA A 182 -3.68 -20.40 19.17
C ALA A 182 -3.69 -19.96 20.65
N GLU A 183 -2.71 -20.39 21.43
CA GLU A 183 -2.63 -20.06 22.87
C GLU A 183 -2.32 -18.56 23.05
N ASP A 184 -1.41 -18.00 22.26
CA ASP A 184 -1.10 -16.56 22.28
C ASP A 184 -2.34 -15.72 22.03
N VAL A 185 -3.12 -16.11 20.99
CA VAL A 185 -4.35 -15.42 20.62
C VAL A 185 -5.40 -15.51 21.71
N LEU A 186 -5.63 -16.73 22.24
CA LEU A 186 -6.64 -16.98 23.27
C LEU A 186 -6.28 -16.35 24.63
N ALA A 187 -4.99 -16.18 24.94
CA ALA A 187 -4.52 -15.49 26.14
C ALA A 187 -5.02 -14.03 26.20
N LEU A 188 -5.22 -13.38 25.06
CA LEU A 188 -5.80 -12.03 24.99
C LEU A 188 -7.33 -12.01 25.16
N ARG A 189 -7.97 -13.18 25.28
CA ARG A 189 -9.43 -13.34 25.43
C ARG A 189 -10.22 -12.52 24.41
N PRO A 190 -9.98 -12.71 23.10
CA PRO A 190 -10.64 -11.93 22.06
C PRO A 190 -12.13 -12.26 21.95
N ASP A 191 -12.95 -11.25 21.62
CA ASP A 191 -14.34 -11.43 21.20
C ASP A 191 -14.42 -11.84 19.71
N ALA A 192 -13.39 -11.47 18.92
CA ALA A 192 -13.26 -11.87 17.51
C ALA A 192 -11.78 -11.94 17.11
N VAL A 193 -11.49 -12.83 16.17
CA VAL A 193 -10.15 -13.01 15.58
C VAL A 193 -10.22 -12.84 14.08
N ILE A 194 -9.29 -12.04 13.53
CA ILE A 194 -9.13 -11.85 12.09
C ILE A 194 -7.81 -12.51 11.66
N LEU A 195 -7.91 -13.52 10.79
CA LEU A 195 -6.75 -14.18 10.22
C LEU A 195 -6.35 -13.49 8.92
N ALA A 196 -5.20 -12.82 8.92
CA ALA A 196 -4.62 -12.09 7.80
C ALA A 196 -3.16 -12.52 7.54
N CYS A 197 -2.89 -13.83 7.66
CA CYS A 197 -1.55 -14.41 7.62
C CYS A 197 -0.89 -14.36 6.22
N GLY A 198 -1.63 -13.90 5.21
CA GLY A 198 -1.16 -13.86 3.83
C GLY A 198 -1.19 -15.24 3.17
N SER A 199 -0.34 -15.41 2.16
CA SER A 199 -0.24 -16.67 1.41
C SER A 199 1.20 -17.16 1.36
N THR A 200 1.39 -18.43 1.15
CA THR A 200 2.68 -19.05 0.80
C THR A 200 2.72 -19.32 -0.70
N PRO A 201 3.89 -19.24 -1.35
CA PRO A 201 4.02 -19.64 -2.75
C PRO A 201 3.62 -21.10 -2.91
N ALA A 202 2.88 -21.39 -3.97
CA ALA A 202 2.70 -22.75 -4.42
C ALA A 202 3.83 -23.13 -5.39
N TRP A 203 4.41 -24.30 -5.22
CA TRP A 203 5.39 -24.81 -6.16
C TRP A 203 4.69 -25.20 -7.48
N PRO A 204 5.33 -25.00 -8.63
CA PRO A 204 4.81 -25.50 -9.88
C PRO A 204 4.54 -27.00 -9.79
N HIS A 205 3.39 -27.44 -10.31
CA HIS A 205 3.00 -28.86 -10.27
C HIS A 205 3.97 -29.78 -11.04
N TRP A 206 4.67 -29.24 -12.04
CA TRP A 206 5.66 -29.94 -12.83
C TRP A 206 7.03 -30.09 -12.13
N LEU A 207 7.27 -29.32 -11.04
CA LEU A 207 8.55 -29.38 -10.32
C LEU A 207 8.53 -30.58 -9.36
N PRO A 208 9.48 -31.53 -9.49
CA PRO A 208 9.59 -32.66 -8.57
C PRO A 208 9.81 -32.20 -7.12
N GLU A 209 9.32 -32.98 -6.17
CA GLU A 209 9.38 -32.61 -4.74
C GLU A 209 10.80 -32.38 -4.23
N ASP A 210 11.75 -33.20 -4.70
CA ASP A 210 13.17 -33.10 -4.34
C ASP A 210 13.82 -31.75 -4.71
N TYR A 211 13.20 -31.01 -5.66
CA TYR A 211 13.69 -29.71 -6.12
C TYR A 211 12.89 -28.54 -5.51
N ARG A 212 11.88 -28.81 -4.68
CA ARG A 212 11.06 -27.77 -4.05
C ARG A 212 11.77 -27.17 -2.85
N ASP A 213 12.92 -26.55 -3.14
CA ASP A 213 13.75 -25.90 -2.15
C ASP A 213 13.95 -24.42 -2.51
N ALA A 214 13.63 -23.55 -1.56
CA ALA A 214 13.76 -22.10 -1.69
C ALA A 214 15.23 -21.62 -1.83
N GLU A 215 16.21 -22.47 -1.54
CA GLU A 215 17.61 -22.16 -1.78
C GLU A 215 17.97 -22.29 -3.26
N PHE A 216 17.45 -23.32 -3.95
CA PHE A 216 17.66 -23.54 -5.38
C PHE A 216 16.72 -22.71 -6.25
N PHE A 217 15.44 -22.60 -5.84
CA PHE A 217 14.40 -21.87 -6.56
C PHE A 217 13.78 -20.80 -5.65
N PRO A 218 14.52 -19.72 -5.36
CA PRO A 218 14.02 -18.69 -4.48
C PRO A 218 12.79 -17.99 -5.11
N ASP A 219 11.75 -17.82 -4.32
CA ASP A 219 10.64 -16.96 -4.72
C ASP A 219 11.06 -15.47 -4.71
N VAL A 220 10.25 -14.63 -5.32
CA VAL A 220 10.50 -13.17 -5.42
C VAL A 220 10.73 -12.53 -4.04
N ARG A 221 10.16 -13.08 -2.97
CA ARG A 221 10.32 -12.57 -1.60
C ARG A 221 11.70 -12.89 -1.04
N ALA A 222 12.16 -14.12 -1.26
CA ALA A 222 13.50 -14.54 -0.85
C ALA A 222 14.55 -13.74 -1.64
N VAL A 223 14.31 -13.49 -2.94
CA VAL A 223 15.16 -12.65 -3.77
C VAL A 223 15.16 -11.20 -3.26
N ALA A 224 14.00 -10.59 -3.03
CA ALA A 224 13.89 -9.23 -2.54
C ALA A 224 14.59 -9.04 -1.18
N ALA A 225 14.41 -9.99 -0.25
CA ALA A 225 15.09 -9.97 1.03
C ALA A 225 16.61 -10.07 0.88
N ARG A 226 17.10 -10.92 -0.01
CA ARG A 226 18.54 -11.03 -0.32
C ARG A 226 19.09 -9.77 -1.00
N PHE A 227 18.32 -9.16 -1.91
CA PHE A 227 18.71 -7.97 -2.66
C PHE A 227 18.88 -6.74 -1.75
N SER A 228 18.05 -6.62 -0.73
CA SER A 228 18.16 -5.54 0.27
C SER A 228 19.44 -5.64 1.12
N ILE A 229 19.99 -6.86 1.27
CA ILE A 229 21.18 -7.14 2.09
C ILE A 229 22.47 -7.13 1.26
N ARG A 230 22.42 -7.57 0.02
CA ARG A 230 23.60 -7.69 -0.87
C ARG A 230 23.29 -7.11 -2.24
N ARG A 231 23.87 -5.98 -2.57
CA ARG A 231 24.01 -5.51 -3.95
C ARG A 231 25.14 -6.28 -4.63
N SER A 232 24.96 -7.59 -4.87
CA SER A 232 25.94 -8.35 -5.65
C SER A 232 25.66 -8.18 -7.14
N ARG A 233 26.64 -7.71 -7.89
CA ARG A 233 26.64 -7.75 -9.35
C ARG A 233 27.27 -9.08 -9.78
N GLU A 234 26.61 -10.19 -9.56
CA GLU A 234 27.02 -11.45 -10.16
C GLU A 234 26.56 -11.44 -11.62
N ALA A 235 27.51 -11.60 -12.52
CA ALA A 235 27.21 -11.79 -13.94
C ALA A 235 26.69 -13.21 -14.14
N GLY A 236 25.51 -13.34 -14.75
CA GLY A 236 24.92 -14.64 -15.02
C GLY A 236 23.58 -14.52 -15.75
N THR A 237 23.00 -15.64 -16.11
CA THR A 237 21.66 -15.70 -16.70
C THR A 237 20.65 -15.96 -15.58
N ALA A 238 19.68 -15.06 -15.43
CA ALA A 238 18.53 -15.27 -14.55
C ALA A 238 17.37 -15.86 -15.37
N VAL A 239 16.76 -16.92 -14.86
CA VAL A 239 15.53 -17.49 -15.43
C VAL A 239 14.38 -17.19 -14.47
N ILE A 240 13.35 -16.53 -14.98
CA ILE A 240 12.15 -16.20 -14.22
C ILE A 240 11.03 -17.10 -14.73
N TYR A 241 10.39 -17.83 -13.83
CA TYR A 241 9.19 -18.58 -14.11
C TYR A 241 7.98 -17.89 -13.46
N ASP A 242 7.08 -17.41 -14.31
CA ASP A 242 5.80 -16.81 -13.91
C ASP A 242 4.67 -17.82 -14.17
N GLN A 243 3.90 -18.14 -13.14
CA GLN A 243 2.80 -19.11 -13.21
C GLN A 243 1.47 -18.48 -13.62
N ASP A 244 1.29 -17.19 -13.35
CA ASP A 244 -0.05 -16.60 -13.30
C ASP A 244 -0.40 -15.76 -14.53
N HIS A 245 0.54 -15.54 -15.43
CA HIS A 245 0.40 -14.60 -16.56
C HIS A 245 -0.11 -13.21 -16.15
N THR A 246 0.01 -12.87 -14.87
CA THR A 246 -0.27 -11.53 -14.35
C THR A 246 0.92 -10.66 -14.67
N ALA A 247 0.90 -10.06 -15.86
CA ALA A 247 1.82 -8.99 -16.20
C ALA A 247 1.51 -7.78 -15.31
N PHE A 248 2.42 -7.47 -14.40
CA PHE A 248 2.46 -6.19 -13.70
C PHE A 248 3.49 -5.28 -14.35
#